data_c012d729c77db89ad6f9153dacbf37f8
#
_entry.id   c012d729c77db89ad6f9153dacbf37f8
#
_cell.length_a   1.000
_cell.length_b   1.000
_cell.length_c   1.000
_cell.angle_alpha   90.00
_cell.angle_beta   90.00
_cell.angle_gamma   90.00
#
_symmetry.space_group_name_H-M   'P 1'
#
loop_
_entity.id
_entity.type
_entity.pdbx_description
1 polymer ?
#
loop_
_entity_poly.entity_id
_entity_poly.type
_entity_poly.pdbx_seq_one_letter_code
_entity_poly.pdbx_strand_id
1 'polypeptide(L)'
;MSQPQDKTSVTAPEPSHRSRWRRFSPSMGWRAFWSEILIVVLGVVIALAANEAVEKSNWRNKVADGEARLREDTANVFEWSAERYATGPCIDAQLTALITRVMESGERLDPAPIHTSLNMRRVLTAPQRPFRFPVWDALVADGTASRLSPQRQALYGRLGQSMERMRLRNEDY
;
A
#
# COMPACT_ATOMS: atom_id res chain seq x y z
N MET A 1 -65.31 60.78 13.89
CA MET A 1 -66.58 60.16 13.50
C MET A 1 -66.30 58.67 13.54
N SER A 2 -66.54 58.07 14.66
CA SER A 2 -67.66 57.18 15.04
C SER A 2 -67.40 55.71 14.64
N GLN A 3 -67.13 54.94 15.69
CA GLN A 3 -67.31 53.50 15.76
C GLN A 3 -68.75 53.06 15.39
N PRO A 4 -69.09 51.78 15.17
CA PRO A 4 -68.98 50.86 16.32
C PRO A 4 -68.51 49.40 16.04
N GLN A 5 -68.19 48.76 17.12
CA GLN A 5 -68.00 47.36 17.43
C GLN A 5 -69.16 46.49 16.93
N ASP A 6 -68.79 45.25 16.52
CA ASP A 6 -69.65 44.14 16.86
C ASP A 6 -68.82 42.92 17.33
N LYS A 7 -69.17 42.39 18.49
CA LYS A 7 -68.62 41.21 19.13
C LYS A 7 -69.46 40.04 18.68
N THR A 8 -68.84 39.04 18.11
CA THR A 8 -69.47 37.70 18.13
C THR A 8 -68.41 36.66 18.53
N SER A 9 -68.46 36.30 19.74
CA SER A 9 -67.74 35.18 20.31
C SER A 9 -68.29 33.85 19.78
N VAL A 10 -67.50 33.15 18.97
CA VAL A 10 -67.79 31.76 18.61
C VAL A 10 -66.78 30.91 19.37
N THR A 11 -67.25 30.29 20.40
CA THR A 11 -66.60 29.24 21.17
C THR A 11 -66.41 28.03 20.29
N ALA A 12 -65.16 27.76 19.88
CA ALA A 12 -64.77 26.53 19.22
C ALA A 12 -64.64 25.40 20.25
N PRO A 13 -65.16 24.20 20.03
CA PRO A 13 -64.95 23.08 20.94
C PRO A 13 -63.52 22.54 20.80
N GLU A 14 -62.87 22.42 21.92
CA GLU A 14 -61.55 21.74 22.07
C GLU A 14 -61.64 20.31 21.50
N PRO A 15 -60.72 19.94 20.60
CA PRO A 15 -60.54 18.53 20.26
C PRO A 15 -59.83 17.84 21.43
N SER A 16 -60.54 17.06 22.17
CA SER A 16 -59.96 16.16 23.17
C SER A 16 -59.00 15.19 22.48
N HIS A 17 -57.72 15.50 22.55
CA HIS A 17 -56.66 14.58 22.21
C HIS A 17 -56.66 13.41 23.20
N ARG A 18 -57.61 12.50 23.05
CA ARG A 18 -57.49 11.19 23.65
C ARG A 18 -56.36 10.44 22.96
N SER A 19 -55.18 10.60 23.52
CA SER A 19 -54.01 9.78 23.27
C SER A 19 -54.43 8.30 23.35
N ARG A 20 -54.74 7.73 22.19
CA ARG A 20 -54.87 6.29 22.05
C ARG A 20 -53.46 5.68 22.10
N TRP A 21 -52.91 5.61 23.30
CA TRP A 21 -51.83 4.68 23.56
C TRP A 21 -52.51 3.29 23.40
N ARG A 22 -52.41 2.75 22.17
CA ARG A 22 -52.70 1.34 21.91
C ARG A 22 -51.75 0.59 22.86
N ARG A 23 -52.32 0.10 23.95
CA ARG A 23 -51.68 -0.88 24.80
C ARG A 23 -51.37 -2.05 23.86
N PHE A 24 -50.13 -2.18 23.51
CA PHE A 24 -49.59 -3.40 22.93
C PHE A 24 -49.78 -4.47 24.01
N SER A 25 -50.89 -5.15 23.97
CA SER A 25 -51.09 -6.34 24.76
C SER A 25 -50.21 -7.42 24.11
N PRO A 26 -49.18 -7.94 24.76
CA PRO A 26 -48.43 -9.07 24.24
C PRO A 26 -49.23 -10.32 24.45
N SER A 27 -50.30 -10.51 23.68
CA SER A 27 -51.05 -11.78 23.61
C SER A 27 -50.35 -12.80 22.72
N MET A 28 -49.20 -12.44 22.17
CA MET A 28 -48.32 -13.38 21.51
C MET A 28 -47.62 -14.22 22.55
N GLY A 29 -47.91 -15.53 22.58
CA GLY A 29 -47.32 -16.44 23.53
C GLY A 29 -45.82 -16.40 23.52
N TRP A 30 -45.17 -16.66 24.65
CA TRP A 30 -43.72 -16.71 24.88
C TRP A 30 -42.91 -17.33 23.71
N ARG A 31 -43.52 -18.31 23.03
CA ARG A 31 -42.94 -18.99 21.86
C ARG A 31 -42.81 -18.05 20.62
N ALA A 32 -43.78 -17.19 20.37
CA ALA A 32 -43.71 -16.23 19.25
C ALA A 32 -42.66 -15.15 19.50
N PHE A 33 -42.55 -14.66 20.73
CA PHE A 33 -41.51 -13.73 21.14
C PHE A 33 -40.10 -14.30 20.93
N TRP A 34 -39.87 -15.55 21.34
CA TRP A 34 -38.58 -16.21 21.13
C TRP A 34 -38.30 -16.50 19.67
N SER A 35 -39.29 -16.80 18.84
CA SER A 35 -39.09 -16.99 17.39
C SER A 35 -38.70 -15.70 16.70
N GLU A 36 -39.26 -14.58 17.11
CA GLU A 36 -38.93 -13.27 16.56
C GLU A 36 -37.48 -12.86 16.93
N ILE A 37 -37.09 -13.04 18.18
CA ILE A 37 -35.71 -12.82 18.60
C ILE A 37 -34.75 -13.73 17.85
N LEU A 38 -35.08 -15.01 17.69
CA LEU A 38 -34.23 -15.97 16.97
C LEU A 38 -34.01 -15.56 15.51
N ILE A 39 -35.05 -15.09 14.82
CA ILE A 39 -34.93 -14.61 13.43
C ILE A 39 -34.01 -13.40 13.34
N VAL A 40 -34.14 -12.44 14.24
CA VAL A 40 -33.29 -11.24 14.26
C VAL A 40 -31.84 -11.63 14.54
N VAL A 41 -31.60 -12.46 15.56
CA VAL A 41 -30.25 -12.92 15.90
C VAL A 41 -29.64 -13.71 14.75
N LEU A 42 -30.40 -14.60 14.13
CA LEU A 42 -29.91 -15.35 12.96
C LEU A 42 -29.58 -14.42 11.79
N GLY A 43 -30.42 -13.43 11.52
CA GLY A 43 -30.17 -12.43 10.48
C GLY A 43 -28.86 -11.66 10.73
N VAL A 44 -28.61 -11.23 11.97
CA VAL A 44 -27.37 -10.53 12.35
C VAL A 44 -26.16 -11.45 12.21
N VAL A 45 -26.25 -12.70 12.67
CA VAL A 45 -25.15 -13.68 12.56
C VAL A 45 -24.80 -13.94 11.09
N ILE A 46 -25.81 -14.14 10.23
CA ILE A 46 -25.58 -14.33 8.79
C ILE A 46 -24.92 -13.09 8.16
N ALA A 47 -25.40 -11.90 8.49
CA ALA A 47 -24.83 -10.65 7.98
C ALA A 47 -23.36 -10.47 8.39
N LEU A 48 -23.03 -10.74 9.65
CA LEU A 48 -21.65 -10.69 10.15
C LEU A 48 -20.75 -11.74 9.48
N ALA A 49 -21.24 -12.99 9.35
CA ALA A 49 -20.50 -14.05 8.68
C ALA A 49 -20.24 -13.74 7.20
N ALA A 50 -21.22 -13.17 6.50
CA ALA A 50 -21.07 -12.72 5.11
C ALA A 50 -20.05 -11.61 5.00
N ASN A 51 -20.09 -10.61 5.89
CA ASN A 51 -19.11 -9.52 5.91
C ASN A 51 -17.68 -10.03 6.15
N GLU A 52 -17.48 -10.93 7.10
CA GLU A 52 -16.19 -11.56 7.38
C GLU A 52 -15.67 -12.35 6.17
N ALA A 53 -16.56 -13.09 5.49
CA ALA A 53 -16.17 -13.83 4.29
C ALA A 53 -15.71 -12.91 3.14
N VAL A 54 -16.42 -11.81 2.92
CA VAL A 54 -16.04 -10.78 1.92
C VAL A 54 -14.71 -10.14 2.29
N GLU A 55 -14.52 -9.74 3.54
CA GLU A 55 -13.28 -9.14 4.01
C GLU A 55 -12.09 -10.09 3.82
N LYS A 56 -12.26 -11.35 4.23
CA LYS A 56 -11.23 -12.38 4.03
C LYS A 56 -10.88 -12.60 2.57
N SER A 57 -11.88 -12.56 1.68
CA SER A 57 -11.65 -12.67 0.23
C SER A 57 -10.86 -11.47 -0.29
N ASN A 58 -11.24 -10.26 0.10
CA ASN A 58 -10.56 -9.03 -0.29
C ASN A 58 -9.09 -9.02 0.17
N TRP A 59 -8.83 -9.45 1.41
CA TRP A 59 -7.46 -9.57 1.90
C TRP A 59 -6.63 -10.60 1.13
N ARG A 60 -7.23 -11.75 0.77
CA ARG A 60 -6.52 -12.75 -0.05
C ARG A 60 -6.12 -12.19 -1.41
N ASN A 61 -7.03 -11.49 -2.09
CA ASN A 61 -6.75 -10.88 -3.37
C ASN A 61 -5.67 -9.80 -3.24
N LYS A 62 -5.76 -8.94 -2.22
CA LYS A 62 -4.77 -7.90 -1.96
C LYS A 62 -3.37 -8.46 -1.70
N VAL A 63 -3.27 -9.56 -0.94
CA VAL A 63 -2.00 -10.25 -0.69
C VAL A 63 -1.47 -10.86 -1.99
N ALA A 64 -2.31 -11.52 -2.79
CA ALA A 64 -1.90 -12.12 -4.06
C ALA A 64 -1.38 -11.08 -5.06
N ASP A 65 -2.08 -9.96 -5.20
CA ASP A 65 -1.65 -8.83 -6.04
C ASP A 65 -0.34 -8.23 -5.54
N GLY A 66 -0.21 -8.07 -4.22
CA GLY A 66 1.02 -7.59 -3.59
C GLY A 66 2.20 -8.52 -3.87
N GLU A 67 2.02 -9.82 -3.76
CA GLU A 67 3.05 -10.81 -4.08
C GLU A 67 3.44 -10.82 -5.55
N ALA A 68 2.49 -10.63 -6.46
CA ALA A 68 2.77 -10.52 -7.89
C ALA A 68 3.68 -9.32 -8.19
N ARG A 69 3.35 -8.16 -7.64
CA ARG A 69 4.15 -6.93 -7.77
C ARG A 69 5.52 -7.06 -7.11
N LEU A 70 5.62 -7.71 -5.95
CA LEU A 70 6.91 -7.96 -5.29
C LEU A 70 7.83 -8.85 -6.12
N ARG A 71 7.27 -9.84 -6.85
CA ARG A 71 8.06 -10.69 -7.76
C ARG A 71 8.62 -9.87 -8.92
N GLU A 72 7.83 -8.98 -9.49
CA GLU A 72 8.26 -8.08 -10.57
C GLU A 72 9.37 -7.13 -10.09
N ASP A 73 9.18 -6.45 -8.96
CA ASP A 73 10.21 -5.61 -8.35
C ASP A 73 11.49 -6.39 -8.07
N THR A 74 11.37 -7.61 -7.54
CA THR A 74 12.52 -8.48 -7.24
C THR A 74 13.26 -8.88 -8.53
N ALA A 75 12.53 -9.15 -9.61
CA ALA A 75 13.14 -9.47 -10.91
C ALA A 75 13.93 -8.29 -11.46
N ASN A 76 13.38 -7.07 -11.39
CA ASN A 76 14.08 -5.85 -11.81
C ASN A 76 15.36 -5.62 -10.99
N VAL A 77 15.28 -5.80 -9.67
CA VAL A 77 16.45 -5.69 -8.79
C VAL A 77 17.52 -6.71 -9.13
N PHE A 78 17.12 -7.94 -9.42
CA PHE A 78 18.05 -8.99 -9.84
C PHE A 78 18.75 -8.61 -11.15
N GLU A 79 18.00 -8.14 -12.15
CA GLU A 79 18.54 -7.69 -13.43
C GLU A 79 19.57 -6.56 -13.24
N TRP A 80 19.25 -5.53 -12.47
CA TRP A 80 20.17 -4.43 -12.18
C TRP A 80 21.43 -4.88 -11.44
N SER A 81 21.28 -5.83 -10.53
CA SER A 81 22.40 -6.42 -9.79
C SER A 81 23.30 -7.25 -10.71
N ALA A 82 22.70 -8.03 -11.63
CA ALA A 82 23.43 -8.80 -12.63
C ALA A 82 24.18 -7.87 -13.63
N GLU A 83 23.55 -6.80 -14.08
CA GLU A 83 24.19 -5.77 -14.92
C GLU A 83 25.43 -5.18 -14.22
N ARG A 84 25.29 -4.79 -12.97
CA ARG A 84 26.37 -4.21 -12.17
C ARG A 84 27.52 -5.22 -11.95
N TYR A 85 27.19 -6.47 -11.68
CA TYR A 85 28.18 -7.53 -11.53
C TYR A 85 28.93 -7.80 -12.85
N ALA A 86 28.22 -7.84 -13.97
CA ALA A 86 28.83 -8.09 -15.29
C ALA A 86 29.73 -6.94 -15.75
N THR A 87 29.36 -5.69 -15.42
CA THR A 87 30.15 -4.52 -15.83
C THR A 87 31.32 -4.20 -14.89
N GLY A 88 31.29 -4.69 -13.65
CA GLY A 88 32.29 -4.43 -12.60
C GLY A 88 33.74 -4.69 -13.06
N PRO A 89 34.08 -5.89 -13.53
CA PRO A 89 35.46 -6.20 -13.96
C PRO A 89 35.96 -5.30 -15.09
N CYS A 90 35.09 -4.88 -16.01
CA CYS A 90 35.45 -3.97 -17.09
C CYS A 90 35.78 -2.57 -16.56
N ILE A 91 34.96 -2.09 -15.61
CA ILE A 91 35.17 -0.78 -14.98
C ILE A 91 36.48 -0.80 -14.18
N ASP A 92 36.71 -1.82 -13.37
CA ASP A 92 37.93 -1.98 -12.55
C ASP A 92 39.19 -2.00 -13.43
N ALA A 93 39.17 -2.73 -14.55
CA ALA A 93 40.27 -2.74 -15.51
C ALA A 93 40.51 -1.37 -16.11
N GLN A 94 39.47 -0.62 -16.49
CA GLN A 94 39.58 0.71 -17.05
C GLN A 94 40.10 1.73 -16.02
N LEU A 95 39.62 1.66 -14.79
CA LEU A 95 40.07 2.51 -13.68
C LEU A 95 41.54 2.21 -13.33
N THR A 96 41.92 0.94 -13.25
CA THR A 96 43.31 0.54 -13.02
C THR A 96 44.22 1.10 -14.12
N ALA A 97 43.84 0.94 -15.38
CA ALA A 97 44.61 1.52 -16.48
C ALA A 97 44.72 3.04 -16.40
N LEU A 98 43.67 3.72 -15.95
CA LEU A 98 43.70 5.18 -15.76
C LEU A 98 44.64 5.56 -14.60
N ILE A 99 44.56 4.85 -13.46
CA ILE A 99 45.42 5.09 -12.30
C ILE A 99 46.91 4.89 -12.69
N THR A 100 47.24 3.77 -13.34
CA THR A 100 48.59 3.49 -13.82
C THR A 100 49.11 4.65 -14.70
N ARG A 101 48.27 5.10 -15.64
CA ARG A 101 48.62 6.22 -16.52
C ARG A 101 48.88 7.53 -15.76
N VAL A 102 48.07 7.81 -14.73
CA VAL A 102 48.28 8.99 -13.87
C VAL A 102 49.58 8.87 -13.08
N MET A 103 49.86 7.68 -12.56
CA MET A 103 51.09 7.42 -11.77
C MET A 103 52.36 7.48 -12.62
N GLU A 104 52.27 7.07 -13.87
CA GLU A 104 53.42 7.07 -14.81
C GLU A 104 53.59 8.41 -15.53
N SER A 105 52.57 9.29 -15.48
CA SER A 105 52.67 10.61 -16.10
C SER A 105 53.64 11.52 -15.31
N GLY A 106 54.50 12.24 -16.00
CA GLY A 106 55.30 13.30 -15.42
C GLY A 106 54.48 14.58 -15.20
N GLU A 107 55.05 15.73 -15.57
CA GLU A 107 54.38 17.04 -15.43
C GLU A 107 53.15 17.21 -16.35
N ARG A 108 52.99 16.38 -17.36
CA ARG A 108 51.91 16.47 -18.33
C ARG A 108 51.18 15.14 -18.52
N LEU A 109 49.89 15.15 -18.31
CA LEU A 109 49.01 14.03 -18.60
C LEU A 109 48.40 14.18 -19.99
N ASP A 110 48.72 13.26 -20.89
CA ASP A 110 48.06 13.21 -22.20
C ASP A 110 46.61 12.80 -22.07
N PRO A 111 45.68 13.36 -22.89
CA PRO A 111 44.27 12.98 -22.84
C PRO A 111 44.06 11.47 -22.99
N ALA A 112 43.25 10.86 -22.11
CA ALA A 112 42.90 9.47 -22.26
C ALA A 112 42.00 9.29 -23.50
N PRO A 113 42.22 8.23 -24.31
CA PRO A 113 41.31 7.96 -25.42
C PRO A 113 39.90 7.70 -24.91
N ILE A 114 38.90 8.37 -25.50
CA ILE A 114 37.50 8.27 -25.13
C ILE A 114 36.91 6.89 -25.47
N HIS A 115 37.50 6.24 -26.49
CA HIS A 115 37.06 4.95 -26.98
C HIS A 115 38.10 3.85 -26.71
N THR A 116 37.64 2.63 -26.58
CA THR A 116 38.49 1.44 -26.54
C THR A 116 39.01 1.09 -27.93
N SER A 117 39.94 0.13 -28.02
CA SER A 117 40.38 -0.45 -29.29
C SER A 117 39.28 -1.01 -30.17
N LEU A 118 38.13 -1.37 -29.56
CA LEU A 118 36.91 -1.84 -30.24
C LEU A 118 35.94 -0.69 -30.59
N ASN A 119 36.40 0.56 -30.52
CA ASN A 119 35.61 1.76 -30.79
C ASN A 119 34.36 1.91 -29.85
N MET A 120 34.35 1.23 -28.72
CA MET A 120 33.33 1.41 -27.71
C MET A 120 33.72 2.53 -26.75
N ARG A 121 32.73 3.33 -26.33
CA ARG A 121 32.96 4.39 -25.35
C ARG A 121 33.41 3.79 -24.01
N ARG A 122 34.44 4.35 -23.40
CA ARG A 122 34.90 3.92 -22.08
C ARG A 122 33.84 4.23 -21.02
N VAL A 123 33.56 3.27 -20.16
CA VAL A 123 32.61 3.38 -19.03
C VAL A 123 33.42 3.35 -17.75
N LEU A 124 33.55 4.48 -17.08
CA LEU A 124 34.34 4.61 -15.85
C LEU A 124 33.48 4.58 -14.57
N THR A 125 32.16 4.56 -14.73
CA THR A 125 31.23 4.51 -13.60
C THR A 125 30.23 3.38 -13.80
N ALA A 126 29.89 2.71 -12.71
CA ALA A 126 28.82 1.72 -12.73
C ALA A 126 27.49 2.37 -13.11
N PRO A 127 26.59 1.65 -13.83
CA PRO A 127 25.25 2.13 -14.09
C PRO A 127 24.55 2.49 -12.77
N GLN A 128 24.13 3.74 -12.65
CA GLN A 128 23.34 4.17 -11.50
C GLN A 128 21.90 3.74 -11.71
N ARG A 129 21.45 2.82 -10.89
CA ARG A 129 20.07 2.35 -10.84
C ARG A 129 19.42 2.78 -9.53
N PRO A 130 18.14 3.16 -9.53
CA PRO A 130 17.45 3.52 -8.32
C PRO A 130 17.13 2.25 -7.50
N PHE A 131 18.07 1.80 -6.69
CA PHE A 131 17.85 0.66 -5.80
C PHE A 131 16.77 0.98 -4.77
N ARG A 132 15.51 0.96 -5.18
CA ARG A 132 14.33 1.16 -4.34
C ARG A 132 13.46 -0.09 -4.37
N PHE A 133 12.70 -0.29 -3.31
CA PHE A 133 11.75 -1.40 -3.19
C PHE A 133 10.36 -0.87 -2.83
N PRO A 134 9.76 -0.01 -3.69
CA PRO A 134 8.57 0.78 -3.36
C PRO A 134 7.35 -0.09 -3.10
N VAL A 135 7.25 -1.25 -3.73
CA VAL A 135 6.13 -2.17 -3.49
C VAL A 135 6.17 -2.72 -2.07
N TRP A 136 7.35 -3.09 -1.56
CA TRP A 136 7.50 -3.53 -0.18
C TRP A 136 7.13 -2.44 0.82
N ASP A 137 7.60 -1.23 0.61
CA ASP A 137 7.30 -0.08 1.48
C ASP A 137 5.78 0.21 1.51
N ALA A 138 5.11 0.14 0.36
CA ALA A 138 3.67 0.30 0.26
C ALA A 138 2.91 -0.80 1.00
N LEU A 139 3.34 -2.07 0.89
CA LEU A 139 2.72 -3.21 1.58
C LEU A 139 2.93 -3.17 3.10
N VAL A 140 4.04 -2.61 3.55
CA VAL A 140 4.29 -2.36 4.98
C VAL A 140 3.38 -1.24 5.47
N ALA A 141 3.30 -0.14 4.73
CA ALA A 141 2.51 1.02 5.12
C ALA A 141 1.00 0.72 5.21
N ASP A 142 0.46 -0.11 4.32
CA ASP A 142 -0.95 -0.47 4.29
C ASP A 142 -1.31 -1.73 5.12
N GLY A 143 -0.32 -2.33 5.79
CA GLY A 143 -0.49 -3.50 6.65
C GLY A 143 -0.60 -4.84 5.91
N THR A 144 -0.54 -4.86 4.57
CA THR A 144 -0.60 -6.11 3.79
C THR A 144 0.60 -7.02 4.09
N ALA A 145 1.77 -6.44 4.32
CA ALA A 145 2.99 -7.18 4.66
C ALA A 145 2.80 -8.08 5.90
N SER A 146 2.01 -7.66 6.90
CA SER A 146 1.74 -8.44 8.11
C SER A 146 0.90 -9.71 7.85
N ARG A 147 0.26 -9.81 6.70
CA ARG A 147 -0.55 -10.97 6.27
C ARG A 147 0.26 -12.00 5.47
N LEU A 148 1.48 -11.68 5.09
CA LEU A 148 2.41 -12.63 4.48
C LEU A 148 2.91 -13.64 5.53
N SER A 149 3.42 -14.79 5.08
CA SER A 149 4.06 -15.73 6.00
C SER A 149 5.30 -15.10 6.66
N PRO A 150 5.65 -15.47 7.91
CA PRO A 150 6.82 -14.93 8.61
C PRO A 150 8.13 -15.07 7.81
N GLN A 151 8.26 -16.18 7.07
CA GLN A 151 9.43 -16.42 6.22
C GLN A 151 9.52 -15.40 5.08
N ARG A 152 8.38 -15.09 4.42
CA ARG A 152 8.32 -14.10 3.35
C ARG A 152 8.55 -12.69 3.87
N GLN A 153 7.97 -12.34 5.01
CA GLN A 153 8.23 -11.06 5.67
C GLN A 153 9.73 -10.86 5.94
N ALA A 154 10.38 -11.88 6.51
CA ALA A 154 11.81 -11.83 6.78
C ALA A 154 12.66 -11.75 5.50
N LEU A 155 12.24 -12.43 4.43
CA LEU A 155 12.95 -12.40 3.14
C LEU A 155 12.86 -11.02 2.50
N TYR A 156 11.65 -10.49 2.31
CA TYR A 156 11.44 -9.18 1.69
C TYR A 156 11.98 -8.03 2.55
N GLY A 157 11.89 -8.14 3.87
CA GLY A 157 12.49 -7.17 4.79
C GLY A 157 14.01 -7.10 4.67
N ARG A 158 14.71 -8.25 4.58
CA ARG A 158 16.15 -8.30 4.33
C ARG A 158 16.53 -7.75 2.95
N LEU A 159 15.72 -8.06 1.93
CA LEU A 159 15.93 -7.53 0.59
C LEU A 159 15.80 -5.99 0.63
N GLY A 160 14.73 -5.45 1.21
CA GLY A 160 14.53 -4.01 1.35
C GLY A 160 15.70 -3.32 2.05
N GLN A 161 16.20 -3.89 3.17
CA GLN A 161 17.37 -3.36 3.86
C GLN A 161 18.65 -3.39 3.00
N SER A 162 18.80 -4.41 2.15
CA SER A 162 19.95 -4.51 1.25
C SER A 162 19.87 -3.46 0.15
N MET A 163 18.67 -3.22 -0.37
CA MET A 163 18.41 -2.18 -1.37
C MET A 163 18.70 -0.79 -0.80
N GLU A 164 18.24 -0.51 0.39
CA GLU A 164 18.50 0.77 1.06
C GLU A 164 20.00 1.01 1.28
N ARG A 165 20.74 -0.01 1.67
CA ARG A 165 22.22 0.09 1.79
C ARG A 165 22.89 0.37 0.43
N MET A 166 22.39 -0.23 -0.65
CA MET A 166 22.92 0.06 -1.99
C MET A 166 22.58 1.47 -2.45
N ARG A 167 21.37 1.95 -2.15
CA ARG A 167 20.91 3.31 -2.44
C ARG A 167 21.82 4.34 -1.77
N LEU A 168 22.02 4.20 -0.46
CA LEU A 168 22.89 5.09 0.31
C LEU A 168 24.32 5.13 -0.26
N ARG A 169 24.88 3.97 -0.61
CA ARG A 169 26.21 3.94 -1.26
C ARG A 169 26.26 4.61 -2.61
N ASN A 170 25.16 4.64 -3.37
CA ASN A 170 25.11 5.32 -4.66
C ASN A 170 24.97 6.85 -4.52
N GLU A 171 24.44 7.34 -3.39
CA GLU A 171 24.31 8.77 -3.12
C GLU A 171 25.62 9.42 -2.64
N ASP A 172 26.54 8.60 -2.10
CA ASP A 172 27.86 9.05 -1.63
C ASP A 172 28.90 9.22 -2.76
N TYR A 173 28.52 8.91 -4.02
CA TYR A 173 29.36 9.04 -5.23
C TYR A 173 28.77 10.08 -6.18
#